data_5b4e4ea27560d81608d4aa45904fd007
#
_entry.id   5b4e4ea27560d81608d4aa45904fd007
#
_cell.length_a   1.000
_cell.length_b   1.000
_cell.length_c   1.000
_cell.angle_alpha   90.00
_cell.angle_beta   90.00
_cell.angle_gamma   90.00
#
_symmetry.space_group_name_H-M   'P 1'
#
loop_
_entity.id
_entity.type
_entity.pdbx_description
1 polymer ?
#
loop_
_entity_poly.entity_id
_entity_poly.type
_entity_poly.pdbx_seq_one_letter_code
_entity_poly.pdbx_strand_id
1 'polypeptide(L)'
;MKVLLLLPYAWDTSPGQRYRIEQWVPDLQRLGVEFQVETLLSKDEQKTLFWSKSTFRKALLLLKVILRRQAQLIQIKDVDCIWIYRAAWPIGPAWPEKRLVRKGIPIIYDFDDAIWLADTSEVNRRWAWMKFASKTGEICKLAKHVVVGNQILAEYAHQFNQVVTIVPSTVNLDIYELDSGSESVTENTSETCVIGWTGSHTTSAYLKVIEPAIREVATRHKIRFRVIGAPQYECDGVDLELVQWRSESEVDDLRPIDIGIMPMPDNPWSRGKCGMKAIQYMAMAIPTIVSPIGFNKELIQHNQNGLLAETAEDWVNCLERLIVDKKLRKQLGTEGRKTVEKSFCATVQAQRIFDVIIQTCKIQS
;
A
#
# COMPACT_ATOMS: atom_id res chain seq x y z
N MET A 1 -13.80 -8.39 22.17
CA MET A 1 -12.44 -8.97 22.07
C MET A 1 -11.44 -7.84 22.06
N LYS A 2 -10.36 -7.95 22.83
CA LYS A 2 -9.35 -6.91 22.95
C LYS A 2 -8.09 -7.29 22.18
N VAL A 3 -7.77 -6.53 21.15
CA VAL A 3 -6.65 -6.77 20.23
C VAL A 3 -5.59 -5.70 20.41
N LEU A 4 -4.34 -6.11 20.61
CA LEU A 4 -3.20 -5.21 20.59
C LEU A 4 -2.66 -5.08 19.18
N LEU A 5 -2.73 -3.87 18.60
CA LEU A 5 -2.09 -3.54 17.33
C LEU A 5 -0.65 -3.08 17.57
N LEU A 6 0.31 -3.80 17.00
CA LEU A 6 1.71 -3.37 16.96
C LEU A 6 2.06 -2.83 15.58
N LEU A 7 2.20 -1.52 15.48
CA LEU A 7 2.41 -0.80 14.24
C LEU A 7 3.81 -0.17 14.17
N PRO A 8 4.48 -0.13 13.01
CA PRO A 8 5.79 0.49 12.85
C PRO A 8 5.76 2.01 12.88
N TYR A 9 4.67 2.63 12.41
CA TYR A 9 4.59 4.08 12.22
C TYR A 9 3.48 4.69 13.05
N ALA A 10 3.59 6.01 13.30
CA ALA A 10 2.49 6.76 13.90
C ALA A 10 1.23 6.69 13.02
N TRP A 11 0.08 6.77 13.69
CA TRP A 11 -1.21 6.75 13.02
C TRP A 11 -1.32 7.84 11.94
N ASP A 12 -1.89 7.50 10.79
CA ASP A 12 -2.10 8.39 9.63
C ASP A 12 -0.82 9.02 9.05
N THR A 13 0.29 8.31 9.07
CA THR A 13 1.57 8.82 8.53
C THR A 13 2.21 7.95 7.45
N SER A 14 1.71 6.74 7.26
CA SER A 14 2.25 5.80 6.28
C SER A 14 1.13 5.19 5.43
N PRO A 15 1.14 5.43 4.10
CA PRO A 15 0.09 4.91 3.22
C PRO A 15 -0.14 3.41 3.36
N GLY A 16 0.93 2.59 3.36
CA GLY A 16 0.79 1.14 3.50
C GLY A 16 0.06 0.73 4.79
N GLN A 17 0.39 1.35 5.92
CA GLN A 17 -0.25 1.07 7.20
C GLN A 17 -1.72 1.54 7.22
N ARG A 18 -2.01 2.71 6.63
CA ARG A 18 -3.38 3.23 6.49
C ARG A 18 -4.25 2.27 5.69
N TYR A 19 -3.83 1.90 4.49
CA TYR A 19 -4.60 1.04 3.56
C TYR A 19 -4.65 -0.42 3.97
N ARG A 20 -3.82 -0.82 4.93
CA ARG A 20 -3.73 -2.20 5.36
C ARG A 20 -4.35 -2.45 6.72
N ILE A 21 -4.29 -1.49 7.63
CA ILE A 21 -4.70 -1.68 9.02
C ILE A 21 -5.69 -0.61 9.47
N GLU A 22 -5.31 0.66 9.36
CA GLU A 22 -6.00 1.75 10.06
C GLU A 22 -7.45 1.92 9.60
N GLN A 23 -7.70 1.77 8.32
CA GLN A 23 -9.05 1.94 7.78
C GLN A 23 -10.02 0.79 8.10
N TRP A 24 -9.54 -0.37 8.53
CA TRP A 24 -10.40 -1.46 8.99
C TRP A 24 -10.84 -1.28 10.45
N VAL A 25 -10.08 -0.52 11.24
CA VAL A 25 -10.34 -0.36 12.69
C VAL A 25 -11.74 0.14 12.99
N PRO A 26 -12.32 1.16 12.31
CA PRO A 26 -13.67 1.61 12.59
C PRO A 26 -14.74 0.53 12.38
N ASP A 27 -14.63 -0.24 11.31
CA ASP A 27 -15.58 -1.33 11.02
C ASP A 27 -15.42 -2.48 12.02
N LEU A 28 -14.19 -2.85 12.36
CA LEU A 28 -13.92 -3.87 13.36
C LEU A 28 -14.40 -3.48 14.76
N GLN A 29 -14.31 -2.19 15.11
CA GLN A 29 -14.88 -1.67 16.36
C GLN A 29 -16.40 -1.79 16.39
N ARG A 30 -17.09 -1.52 15.28
CA ARG A 30 -18.55 -1.75 15.16
C ARG A 30 -18.91 -3.23 15.33
N LEU A 31 -18.01 -4.14 14.94
CA LEU A 31 -18.14 -5.59 15.15
C LEU A 31 -17.76 -6.05 16.58
N GLY A 32 -17.44 -5.13 17.49
CA GLY A 32 -17.16 -5.44 18.90
C GLY A 32 -15.70 -5.79 19.21
N VAL A 33 -14.75 -5.36 18.36
CA VAL A 33 -13.32 -5.48 18.64
C VAL A 33 -12.82 -4.20 19.33
N GLU A 34 -12.19 -4.34 20.47
CA GLU A 34 -11.49 -3.24 21.16
C GLU A 34 -10.02 -3.26 20.77
N PHE A 35 -9.48 -2.11 20.38
CA PHE A 35 -8.08 -1.98 20.00
C PHE A 35 -7.26 -1.19 21.01
N GLN A 36 -6.15 -1.79 21.44
CA GLN A 36 -5.04 -1.07 22.03
C GLN A 36 -3.99 -0.87 20.92
N VAL A 37 -3.61 0.37 20.63
CA VAL A 37 -2.66 0.69 19.54
C VAL A 37 -1.32 1.11 20.12
N GLU A 38 -0.27 0.38 19.74
CA GLU A 38 1.11 0.67 20.13
C GLU A 38 1.97 0.88 18.89
N THR A 39 2.32 2.13 18.62
CA THR A 39 3.21 2.49 17.51
C THR A 39 4.67 2.42 17.92
N LEU A 40 5.55 1.98 17.02
CA LEU A 40 6.97 1.94 17.27
C LEU A 40 7.59 3.36 17.25
N LEU A 41 7.21 4.18 16.29
CA LEU A 41 7.69 5.55 16.10
C LEU A 41 6.56 6.55 16.29
N SER A 42 6.84 7.65 16.99
CA SER A 42 6.00 8.86 16.99
C SER A 42 6.21 9.64 15.68
N LYS A 43 5.32 10.62 15.39
CA LYS A 43 5.45 11.50 14.19
C LYS A 43 6.81 12.21 14.14
N ASP A 44 7.32 12.71 15.26
CA ASP A 44 8.60 13.44 15.32
C ASP A 44 9.81 12.49 15.24
N GLU A 45 9.72 11.32 15.85
CA GLU A 45 10.73 10.27 15.74
C GLU A 45 10.84 9.76 14.29
N GLN A 46 9.72 9.64 13.59
CA GLN A 46 9.66 9.28 12.18
C GLN A 46 10.34 10.34 11.30
N LYS A 47 10.05 11.64 11.54
CA LYS A 47 10.76 12.75 10.86
C LYS A 47 12.28 12.68 11.11
N THR A 48 12.69 12.45 12.36
CA THR A 48 14.11 12.34 12.70
C THR A 48 14.77 11.15 11.98
N LEU A 49 14.12 10.00 11.93
CA LEU A 49 14.66 8.80 11.29
C LEU A 49 14.84 8.97 9.78
N PHE A 50 13.88 9.59 9.10
CA PHE A 50 13.90 9.73 7.64
C PHE A 50 14.68 10.94 7.14
N TRP A 51 14.58 12.08 7.81
CA TRP A 51 15.09 13.36 7.32
C TRP A 51 16.39 13.84 7.98
N SER A 52 16.76 13.33 9.15
CA SER A 52 18.01 13.74 9.80
C SER A 52 19.22 13.23 9.02
N LYS A 53 20.20 14.10 8.79
CA LYS A 53 21.51 13.73 8.21
C LYS A 53 22.46 13.12 9.28
N SER A 54 22.17 13.30 10.57
CA SER A 54 23.04 12.84 11.67
C SER A 54 22.83 11.36 11.97
N THR A 55 23.81 10.52 11.66
CA THR A 55 23.84 9.10 12.00
C THR A 55 23.79 8.86 13.51
N PHE A 56 24.47 9.71 14.30
CA PHE A 56 24.46 9.62 15.75
C PHE A 56 23.06 9.83 16.34
N ARG A 57 22.32 10.87 15.87
CA ARG A 57 20.93 11.10 16.30
C ARG A 57 20.03 9.94 15.96
N LYS A 58 20.19 9.35 14.77
CA LYS A 58 19.43 8.16 14.37
C LYS A 58 19.73 6.94 15.24
N ALA A 59 21.01 6.71 15.58
CA ALA A 59 21.40 5.61 16.45
C ALA A 59 20.84 5.77 17.87
N LEU A 60 20.94 6.97 18.46
CA LEU A 60 20.37 7.26 19.78
C LEU A 60 18.84 7.11 19.78
N LEU A 61 18.17 7.58 18.73
CA LEU A 61 16.73 7.40 18.57
C LEU A 61 16.37 5.91 18.51
N LEU A 62 17.08 5.12 17.69
CA LEU A 62 16.85 3.69 17.61
C LEU A 62 17.01 2.99 18.95
N LEU A 63 18.04 3.33 19.72
CA LEU A 63 18.23 2.78 21.07
C LEU A 63 17.06 3.13 21.99
N LYS A 64 16.62 4.40 21.99
CA LYS A 64 15.45 4.84 22.77
C LYS A 64 14.19 4.08 22.41
N VAL A 65 13.92 3.97 21.12
CA VAL A 65 12.76 3.24 20.56
C VAL A 65 12.81 1.76 20.95
N ILE A 66 13.99 1.18 20.91
CA ILE A 66 14.31 -0.16 21.37
C ILE A 66 13.89 -0.37 22.83
N LEU A 67 14.41 0.42 23.70
CA LEU A 67 14.14 0.29 25.14
C LEU A 67 12.65 0.50 25.46
N ARG A 68 12.02 1.49 24.80
CA ARG A 68 10.57 1.72 24.92
C ARG A 68 9.75 0.51 24.49
N ARG A 69 10.04 -0.05 23.31
CA ARG A 69 9.31 -1.25 22.83
C ARG A 69 9.50 -2.44 23.78
N GLN A 70 10.70 -2.65 24.31
CA GLN A 70 10.92 -3.71 25.30
C GLN A 70 10.05 -3.51 26.55
N ALA A 71 9.97 -2.29 27.07
CA ALA A 71 9.12 -1.97 28.21
C ALA A 71 7.63 -2.20 27.89
N GLN A 72 7.15 -1.76 26.72
CA GLN A 72 5.77 -2.04 26.26
C GLN A 72 5.49 -3.52 26.22
N LEU A 73 6.36 -4.35 25.60
CA LEU A 73 6.17 -5.80 25.50
C LEU A 73 6.16 -6.51 26.86
N ILE A 74 6.84 -5.97 27.87
CA ILE A 74 6.80 -6.50 29.24
C ILE A 74 5.43 -6.26 29.87
N GLN A 75 4.86 -5.08 29.64
CA GLN A 75 3.64 -4.60 30.27
C GLN A 75 2.35 -5.13 29.62
N ILE A 76 2.45 -5.84 28.48
CA ILE A 76 1.26 -6.41 27.81
C ILE A 76 0.55 -7.38 28.74
N LYS A 77 -0.71 -7.05 29.05
CA LYS A 77 -1.64 -7.85 29.85
C LYS A 77 -3.05 -7.66 29.28
N ASP A 78 -3.92 -8.62 29.57
CA ASP A 78 -5.37 -8.52 29.31
C ASP A 78 -5.72 -8.21 27.85
N VAL A 79 -5.06 -8.92 26.90
CA VAL A 79 -5.37 -8.88 25.47
C VAL A 79 -5.61 -10.30 24.97
N ASP A 80 -6.61 -10.47 24.09
CA ASP A 80 -7.00 -11.76 23.53
C ASP A 80 -6.03 -12.22 22.43
N CYS A 81 -5.51 -11.27 21.63
CA CYS A 81 -4.47 -11.53 20.64
C CYS A 81 -3.66 -10.27 20.32
N ILE A 82 -2.55 -10.46 19.61
CA ILE A 82 -1.69 -9.38 19.12
C ILE A 82 -1.70 -9.41 17.60
N TRP A 83 -2.00 -8.28 16.97
CA TRP A 83 -1.89 -8.12 15.53
C TRP A 83 -0.65 -7.30 15.19
N ILE A 84 0.31 -7.92 14.52
CA ILE A 84 1.59 -7.33 14.16
C ILE A 84 1.59 -7.01 12.67
N TYR A 85 1.71 -5.74 12.33
CA TYR A 85 1.91 -5.31 10.95
C TYR A 85 3.41 -5.22 10.63
N ARG A 86 3.85 -6.00 9.64
CA ARG A 86 5.23 -6.14 9.14
C ARG A 86 6.23 -6.68 10.17
N ALA A 87 6.41 -6.04 11.29
CA ALA A 87 7.25 -6.53 12.40
C ALA A 87 7.02 -5.71 13.68
N ALA A 88 7.04 -6.35 14.83
CA ALA A 88 7.04 -5.66 16.13
C ALA A 88 8.30 -4.80 16.31
N TRP A 89 9.33 -5.08 15.54
CA TRP A 89 10.67 -4.54 15.63
C TRP A 89 11.36 -4.53 14.26
N PRO A 90 11.91 -3.40 13.76
CA PRO A 90 12.42 -3.29 12.38
C PRO A 90 13.79 -3.92 12.16
N ILE A 91 14.58 -4.18 13.21
CA ILE A 91 15.98 -4.58 13.15
C ILE A 91 16.19 -5.88 13.92
N GLY A 92 17.11 -6.73 13.46
CA GLY A 92 17.48 -7.95 14.17
C GLY A 92 16.46 -9.08 14.08
N PRO A 93 16.71 -10.19 14.78
CA PRO A 93 15.86 -11.40 14.74
C PRO A 93 14.51 -11.20 15.43
N ALA A 94 13.60 -12.18 15.31
CA ALA A 94 12.25 -12.17 15.85
C ALA A 94 12.18 -12.40 17.38
N TRP A 95 13.08 -11.78 18.15
CA TRP A 95 13.08 -11.92 19.62
C TRP A 95 11.84 -11.35 20.31
N PRO A 96 11.33 -10.18 19.91
CA PRO A 96 10.09 -9.65 20.48
C PRO A 96 8.92 -10.59 20.25
N GLU A 97 8.76 -11.09 19.03
CA GLU A 97 7.68 -11.99 18.65
C GLU A 97 7.79 -13.32 19.41
N LYS A 98 8.99 -13.89 19.53
CA LYS A 98 9.24 -15.09 20.37
C LYS A 98 8.86 -14.88 21.83
N ARG A 99 9.12 -13.69 22.37
CA ARG A 99 8.77 -13.36 23.75
C ARG A 99 7.24 -13.31 23.94
N LEU A 100 6.52 -12.75 22.96
CA LEU A 100 5.06 -12.69 22.98
C LEU A 100 4.43 -14.10 22.98
N VAL A 101 4.91 -14.96 22.10
CA VAL A 101 4.46 -16.36 22.03
C VAL A 101 4.70 -17.10 23.36
N ARG A 102 5.86 -16.87 24.02
CA ARG A 102 6.15 -17.47 25.33
C ARG A 102 5.21 -16.99 26.45
N LYS A 103 4.55 -15.84 26.28
CA LYS A 103 3.50 -15.38 27.19
C LYS A 103 2.14 -16.06 26.94
N GLY A 104 2.04 -16.93 25.94
CA GLY A 104 0.79 -17.61 25.57
C GLY A 104 -0.18 -16.74 24.76
N ILE A 105 0.22 -15.55 24.31
CA ILE A 105 -0.65 -14.64 23.56
C ILE A 105 -0.55 -14.98 22.08
N PRO A 106 -1.66 -15.31 21.39
CA PRO A 106 -1.64 -15.64 19.98
C PRO A 106 -1.35 -14.40 19.12
N ILE A 107 -0.62 -14.62 18.01
CA ILE A 107 -0.20 -13.57 17.10
C ILE A 107 -0.92 -13.73 15.76
N ILE A 108 -1.51 -12.63 15.26
CA ILE A 108 -1.86 -12.42 13.87
C ILE A 108 -0.70 -11.65 13.25
N TYR A 109 -0.09 -12.18 12.20
CA TYR A 109 1.00 -11.54 11.48
C TYR A 109 0.55 -11.07 10.12
N ASP A 110 0.72 -9.78 9.82
CA ASP A 110 0.21 -9.14 8.61
C ASP A 110 1.31 -8.43 7.82
N PHE A 111 1.34 -8.65 6.49
CA PHE A 111 2.22 -7.93 5.59
C PHE A 111 1.66 -7.81 4.15
N ASP A 112 2.01 -6.71 3.48
CA ASP A 112 1.48 -6.28 2.19
C ASP A 112 2.57 -6.08 1.10
N ASP A 113 3.82 -6.32 1.45
CA ASP A 113 4.98 -6.24 0.56
C ASP A 113 5.88 -7.46 0.74
N ALA A 114 6.72 -7.75 -0.25
CA ALA A 114 7.72 -8.84 -0.20
C ALA A 114 8.90 -8.51 0.75
N ILE A 115 8.59 -8.19 2.02
CA ILE A 115 9.52 -7.67 3.03
C ILE A 115 10.67 -8.62 3.42
N TRP A 116 10.61 -9.86 2.98
CA TRP A 116 11.71 -10.85 3.12
C TRP A 116 12.81 -10.66 2.06
N LEU A 117 12.54 -9.89 1.01
CA LEU A 117 13.54 -9.54 0.02
C LEU A 117 14.41 -8.40 0.57
N ALA A 118 15.71 -8.51 0.33
CA ALA A 118 16.68 -7.49 0.73
C ALA A 118 16.64 -6.27 -0.22
N ASP A 119 15.43 -5.78 -0.56
CA ASP A 119 15.29 -4.56 -1.35
C ASP A 119 15.53 -3.36 -0.44
N THR A 120 16.68 -2.75 -0.59
CA THR A 120 17.08 -1.54 0.12
C THR A 120 17.51 -0.51 -0.91
N SER A 121 17.02 0.73 -0.75
CA SER A 121 17.56 1.86 -1.51
C SER A 121 19.09 1.88 -1.42
N GLU A 122 19.77 2.33 -2.47
CA GLU A 122 21.25 2.39 -2.52
C GLU A 122 21.85 3.04 -1.28
N VAL A 123 21.20 4.07 -0.73
CA VAL A 123 21.60 4.76 0.50
C VAL A 123 21.60 3.83 1.72
N ASN A 124 20.70 2.85 1.78
CA ASN A 124 20.56 1.93 2.91
C ASN A 124 21.21 0.56 2.68
N ARG A 125 21.83 0.33 1.53
CA ARG A 125 22.45 -0.95 1.14
C ARG A 125 23.50 -1.45 2.16
N ARG A 126 24.26 -0.53 2.77
CA ARG A 126 25.24 -0.85 3.83
C ARG A 126 24.61 -1.45 5.10
N TRP A 127 23.32 -1.18 5.35
CA TRP A 127 22.60 -1.61 6.56
C TRP A 127 21.58 -2.71 6.26
N ALA A 128 21.54 -3.22 5.02
CA ALA A 128 20.58 -4.26 4.58
C ALA A 128 20.69 -5.53 5.42
N TRP A 129 21.88 -5.91 5.86
CA TRP A 129 22.12 -7.07 6.72
C TRP A 129 21.41 -6.99 8.08
N MET A 130 21.16 -5.79 8.59
CA MET A 130 20.42 -5.60 9.86
C MET A 130 18.92 -5.91 9.75
N LYS A 131 18.36 -5.97 8.54
CA LYS A 131 16.94 -6.28 8.33
C LYS A 131 16.60 -7.75 8.55
N PHE A 132 17.58 -8.64 8.59
CA PHE A 132 17.39 -10.09 8.75
C PHE A 132 16.30 -10.64 7.84
N ALA A 133 16.62 -10.92 6.59
CA ALA A 133 15.67 -11.41 5.57
C ALA A 133 14.87 -12.65 6.04
N SER A 134 15.48 -13.53 6.83
CA SER A 134 14.83 -14.70 7.41
C SER A 134 13.79 -14.39 8.49
N LYS A 135 13.76 -13.16 9.01
CA LYS A 135 12.86 -12.77 10.10
C LYS A 135 11.38 -12.90 9.74
N THR A 136 11.01 -12.56 8.51
CA THR A 136 9.62 -12.67 8.04
C THR A 136 9.13 -14.12 8.12
N GLY A 137 9.91 -15.08 7.61
CA GLY A 137 9.59 -16.50 7.71
C GLY A 137 9.56 -17.00 9.15
N GLU A 138 10.45 -16.49 10.02
CA GLU A 138 10.45 -16.82 11.43
C GLU A 138 9.18 -16.33 12.15
N ILE A 139 8.72 -15.10 11.83
CA ILE A 139 7.46 -14.57 12.39
C ILE A 139 6.26 -15.34 11.84
N CYS A 140 6.24 -15.69 10.54
CA CYS A 140 5.20 -16.56 9.98
C CYS A 140 5.08 -17.89 10.75
N LYS A 141 6.21 -18.52 11.10
CA LYS A 141 6.24 -19.74 11.92
C LYS A 141 5.67 -19.55 13.32
N LEU A 142 5.88 -18.40 13.92
CA LEU A 142 5.44 -18.08 15.28
C LEU A 142 3.98 -17.64 15.34
N ALA A 143 3.45 -17.12 14.25
CA ALA A 143 2.09 -16.60 14.19
C ALA A 143 1.06 -17.74 14.26
N LYS A 144 -0.03 -17.49 14.96
CA LYS A 144 -1.20 -18.37 14.95
C LYS A 144 -1.95 -18.29 13.63
N HIS A 145 -1.97 -17.08 13.03
CA HIS A 145 -2.59 -16.78 11.75
C HIS A 145 -1.73 -15.77 10.99
N VAL A 146 -1.52 -15.98 9.69
CA VAL A 146 -0.83 -15.04 8.82
C VAL A 146 -1.83 -14.41 7.85
N VAL A 147 -1.81 -13.09 7.75
CA VAL A 147 -2.64 -12.32 6.82
C VAL A 147 -1.73 -11.64 5.80
N VAL A 148 -2.07 -11.77 4.52
CA VAL A 148 -1.25 -11.24 3.43
C VAL A 148 -2.10 -10.55 2.37
N GLY A 149 -1.48 -9.67 1.57
CA GLY A 149 -2.20 -8.84 0.61
C GLY A 149 -2.52 -9.49 -0.73
N ASN A 150 -1.81 -10.54 -1.14
CA ASN A 150 -1.98 -11.20 -2.44
C ASN A 150 -1.45 -12.64 -2.43
N GLN A 151 -1.68 -13.35 -3.55
CA GLN A 151 -1.31 -14.75 -3.72
C GLN A 151 0.21 -14.99 -3.61
N ILE A 152 1.04 -14.12 -4.15
CA ILE A 152 2.52 -14.27 -4.12
C ILE A 152 3.04 -14.20 -2.68
N LEU A 153 2.46 -13.31 -1.88
CA LEU A 153 2.80 -13.21 -0.46
C LEU A 153 2.31 -14.45 0.32
N ALA A 154 1.14 -15.00 -0.08
CA ALA A 154 0.61 -16.23 0.52
C ALA A 154 1.49 -17.45 0.21
N GLU A 155 1.98 -17.59 -1.01
CA GLU A 155 2.91 -18.65 -1.41
C GLU A 155 4.20 -18.63 -0.58
N TYR A 156 4.71 -17.43 -0.30
CA TYR A 156 5.84 -17.30 0.62
C TYR A 156 5.47 -17.70 2.05
N ALA A 157 4.34 -17.20 2.56
CA ALA A 157 3.90 -17.48 3.94
C ALA A 157 3.61 -18.96 4.18
N HIS A 158 3.03 -19.66 3.19
CA HIS A 158 2.73 -21.09 3.24
C HIS A 158 3.96 -22.01 3.41
N GLN A 159 5.16 -21.53 3.08
CA GLN A 159 6.41 -22.25 3.37
C GLN A 159 6.67 -22.38 4.88
N PHE A 160 6.03 -21.57 5.71
CA PHE A 160 6.27 -21.46 7.15
C PHE A 160 5.04 -21.67 8.00
N ASN A 161 3.83 -21.42 7.48
CA ASN A 161 2.57 -21.51 8.23
C ASN A 161 1.45 -22.02 7.33
N GLN A 162 0.64 -22.97 7.84
CA GLN A 162 -0.50 -23.52 7.08
C GLN A 162 -1.75 -22.63 7.19
N VAL A 163 -1.83 -21.75 8.20
CA VAL A 163 -2.98 -20.88 8.45
C VAL A 163 -2.68 -19.51 7.88
N VAL A 164 -2.97 -19.34 6.59
CA VAL A 164 -2.74 -18.11 5.83
C VAL A 164 -4.03 -17.65 5.19
N THR A 165 -4.39 -16.39 5.36
CA THR A 165 -5.54 -15.77 4.71
C THR A 165 -5.11 -14.59 3.84
N ILE A 166 -5.57 -14.57 2.60
CA ILE A 166 -5.37 -13.43 1.70
C ILE A 166 -6.48 -12.43 1.96
N VAL A 167 -6.10 -11.24 2.41
CA VAL A 167 -6.96 -10.07 2.50
C VAL A 167 -6.27 -8.94 1.72
N PRO A 168 -6.80 -8.48 0.60
CA PRO A 168 -6.18 -7.43 -0.19
C PRO A 168 -6.13 -6.11 0.59
N SER A 169 -5.23 -5.21 0.19
CA SER A 169 -5.28 -3.82 0.64
C SER A 169 -6.55 -3.14 0.11
N THR A 170 -7.09 -2.21 0.87
CA THR A 170 -8.41 -1.62 0.61
C THR A 170 -8.39 -0.10 0.62
N VAL A 171 -9.46 0.50 0.17
CA VAL A 171 -9.76 1.93 0.35
C VAL A 171 -11.05 2.09 1.18
N ASN A 172 -11.14 3.16 1.96
CA ASN A 172 -12.39 3.55 2.59
C ASN A 172 -13.20 4.40 1.60
N LEU A 173 -14.30 3.86 1.10
CA LEU A 173 -15.13 4.52 0.09
C LEU A 173 -15.85 5.78 0.60
N ASP A 174 -16.01 5.95 1.90
CA ASP A 174 -16.56 7.19 2.49
C ASP A 174 -15.63 8.39 2.28
N ILE A 175 -14.32 8.14 2.07
CA ILE A 175 -13.33 9.17 1.74
C ILE A 175 -13.22 9.36 0.23
N TYR A 176 -13.37 8.27 -0.55
CA TYR A 176 -13.32 8.27 -2.02
C TYR A 176 -14.72 8.49 -2.61
N GLU A 177 -15.39 9.54 -2.13
CA GLU A 177 -16.70 9.92 -2.66
C GLU A 177 -16.58 10.46 -4.09
N LEU A 178 -17.49 9.98 -4.94
CA LEU A 178 -17.72 10.56 -6.25
C LEU A 178 -18.72 11.70 -6.07
N ASP A 179 -18.47 12.84 -6.66
CA ASP A 179 -19.39 14.00 -6.58
C ASP A 179 -20.79 13.60 -7.05
N SER A 180 -21.73 13.47 -6.11
CA SER A 180 -23.12 13.04 -6.32
C SER A 180 -24.00 14.06 -7.08
N GLY A 181 -23.41 15.08 -7.67
CA GLY A 181 -24.09 16.14 -8.43
C GLY A 181 -23.57 16.36 -9.84
N SER A 182 -22.49 15.71 -10.20
CA SER A 182 -22.00 15.78 -11.54
C SER A 182 -22.33 14.49 -12.30
N GLU A 183 -23.32 14.52 -13.16
CA GLU A 183 -23.29 13.77 -14.42
C GLU A 183 -22.01 14.15 -15.23
N SER A 184 -21.14 14.91 -14.65
CA SER A 184 -19.81 15.31 -15.01
C SER A 184 -18.79 14.48 -14.17
N VAL A 185 -18.34 13.31 -14.66
CA VAL A 185 -16.98 13.48 -15.21
C VAL A 185 -17.01 14.87 -15.80
N THR A 186 -16.47 15.88 -15.12
CA THR A 186 -16.39 17.23 -15.66
C THR A 186 -16.17 17.02 -17.15
N GLU A 187 -17.12 17.50 -17.99
CA GLU A 187 -16.71 17.87 -19.31
C GLU A 187 -15.64 18.90 -19.03
N ASN A 188 -14.46 18.36 -18.73
CA ASN A 188 -13.27 19.17 -18.66
C ASN A 188 -13.21 19.69 -20.10
N THR A 189 -13.75 20.89 -20.29
CA THR A 189 -13.71 21.61 -21.56
C THR A 189 -12.27 21.93 -21.91
N SER A 190 -11.35 21.61 -20.99
CA SER A 190 -9.91 21.62 -21.18
C SER A 190 -9.55 20.63 -22.27
N GLU A 191 -8.96 21.13 -23.35
CA GLU A 191 -8.36 20.30 -24.40
C GLU A 191 -7.18 19.46 -23.89
N THR A 192 -6.73 19.65 -22.64
CA THR A 192 -5.56 19.01 -22.05
C THR A 192 -6.00 17.79 -21.21
N CYS A 193 -5.51 16.61 -21.57
CA CYS A 193 -5.74 15.38 -20.81
C CYS A 193 -4.69 15.22 -19.71
N VAL A 194 -5.14 14.98 -18.46
CA VAL A 194 -4.25 14.82 -17.30
C VAL A 194 -3.95 13.34 -17.07
N ILE A 195 -2.72 12.94 -17.31
CA ILE A 195 -2.20 11.61 -16.97
C ILE A 195 -1.59 11.71 -15.58
N GLY A 196 -2.03 10.86 -14.64
CA GLY A 196 -1.63 10.96 -13.25
C GLY A 196 -0.90 9.74 -12.70
N TRP A 197 0.12 9.98 -11.90
CA TRP A 197 0.78 8.99 -11.07
C TRP A 197 0.89 9.46 -9.62
N THR A 198 0.60 8.58 -8.68
CA THR A 198 0.83 8.80 -7.24
C THR A 198 1.82 7.77 -6.68
N GLY A 199 2.66 8.18 -5.76
CA GLY A 199 3.61 7.26 -5.13
C GLY A 199 4.62 7.96 -4.23
N SER A 200 5.71 7.28 -3.94
CA SER A 200 6.81 7.82 -3.14
C SER A 200 8.03 8.12 -4.01
N HIS A 201 8.95 8.93 -3.50
CA HIS A 201 10.24 9.18 -4.15
C HIS A 201 10.97 7.88 -4.56
N THR A 202 10.90 6.82 -3.74
CA THR A 202 11.55 5.53 -4.06
C THR A 202 10.89 4.78 -5.22
N THR A 203 9.59 4.96 -5.43
CA THR A 203 8.84 4.31 -6.52
C THR A 203 8.75 5.16 -7.78
N SER A 204 9.15 6.43 -7.74
CA SER A 204 9.20 7.29 -8.94
C SER A 204 10.19 6.78 -10.00
N ALA A 205 11.22 6.01 -9.58
CA ALA A 205 12.11 5.34 -10.53
C ALA A 205 11.38 4.38 -11.50
N TYR A 206 10.18 3.90 -11.14
CA TYR A 206 9.38 3.04 -12.01
C TYR A 206 8.77 3.81 -13.19
N LEU A 207 8.65 5.14 -13.10
CA LEU A 207 8.19 5.98 -14.20
C LEU A 207 9.12 5.93 -15.41
N LYS A 208 10.42 5.61 -15.20
CA LYS A 208 11.37 5.44 -16.29
C LYS A 208 10.95 4.37 -17.32
N VAL A 209 10.14 3.40 -16.89
CA VAL A 209 9.61 2.34 -17.77
C VAL A 209 8.74 2.93 -18.87
N ILE A 210 8.02 4.04 -18.57
CA ILE A 210 7.02 4.62 -19.47
C ILE A 210 7.39 6.03 -19.96
N GLU A 211 8.49 6.62 -19.51
CA GLU A 211 8.92 7.95 -19.99
C GLU A 211 8.96 8.06 -21.52
N PRO A 212 9.49 7.06 -22.26
CA PRO A 212 9.47 7.12 -23.73
C PRO A 212 8.05 7.24 -24.29
N ALA A 213 7.09 6.46 -23.77
CA ALA A 213 5.70 6.48 -24.19
C ALA A 213 5.01 7.82 -23.83
N ILE A 214 5.24 8.36 -22.64
CA ILE A 214 4.71 9.67 -22.23
C ILE A 214 5.23 10.79 -23.15
N ARG A 215 6.53 10.79 -23.45
CA ARG A 215 7.13 11.77 -24.37
C ARG A 215 6.55 11.66 -25.78
N GLU A 216 6.41 10.44 -26.30
CA GLU A 216 5.85 10.20 -27.61
C GLU A 216 4.41 10.72 -27.71
N VAL A 217 3.57 10.38 -26.74
CA VAL A 217 2.17 10.84 -26.68
C VAL A 217 2.09 12.37 -26.54
N ALA A 218 3.00 13.00 -25.78
CA ALA A 218 3.06 14.46 -25.63
C ALA A 218 3.38 15.20 -26.94
N THR A 219 4.02 14.55 -27.92
CA THR A 219 4.25 15.17 -29.25
C THR A 219 3.00 15.22 -30.12
N ARG A 220 2.01 14.36 -29.85
CA ARG A 220 0.79 14.19 -30.66
C ARG A 220 -0.46 14.77 -30.01
N HIS A 221 -0.46 14.83 -28.68
CA HIS A 221 -1.63 15.21 -27.87
C HIS A 221 -1.26 16.24 -26.82
N LYS A 222 -2.19 17.13 -26.51
CA LYS A 222 -2.03 18.08 -25.42
C LYS A 222 -2.30 17.37 -24.09
N ILE A 223 -1.26 16.96 -23.42
CA ILE A 223 -1.31 16.27 -22.14
C ILE A 223 -0.63 17.06 -21.04
N ARG A 224 -1.04 16.81 -19.79
CA ARG A 224 -0.30 17.19 -18.58
C ARG A 224 0.03 15.92 -17.80
N PHE A 225 1.28 15.80 -17.38
CA PHE A 225 1.69 14.68 -16.53
C PHE A 225 1.75 15.12 -15.07
N ARG A 226 0.76 14.69 -14.28
CA ARG A 226 0.64 15.00 -12.85
C ARG A 226 1.30 13.89 -12.02
N VAL A 227 2.37 14.27 -11.28
CA VAL A 227 3.16 13.35 -10.45
C VAL A 227 3.02 13.75 -8.98
N ILE A 228 2.38 12.89 -8.18
CA ILE A 228 2.08 13.12 -6.76
C ILE A 228 3.07 12.32 -5.90
N GLY A 229 3.77 13.00 -4.96
CA GLY A 229 4.67 12.37 -3.98
C GLY A 229 6.11 12.15 -4.44
N ALA A 230 6.50 12.70 -5.60
CA ALA A 230 7.87 12.69 -6.09
C ALA A 230 8.29 14.10 -6.59
N PRO A 231 8.52 15.05 -5.67
CA PRO A 231 8.74 16.46 -6.02
C PRO A 231 10.06 16.74 -6.76
N GLN A 232 10.93 15.75 -6.90
CA GLN A 232 12.21 15.84 -7.61
C GLN A 232 12.18 15.06 -8.94
N TYR A 233 11.00 14.62 -9.39
CA TYR A 233 10.87 13.91 -10.66
C TYR A 233 11.00 14.91 -11.82
N GLU A 234 11.69 14.50 -12.88
CA GLU A 234 11.91 15.30 -14.08
C GLU A 234 11.54 14.47 -15.32
N CYS A 235 10.90 15.09 -16.30
CA CYS A 235 10.56 14.47 -17.58
C CYS A 235 10.59 15.56 -18.66
N ASP A 236 11.70 15.65 -19.38
CA ASP A 236 11.89 16.69 -20.42
C ASP A 236 10.89 16.53 -21.57
N GLY A 237 10.41 17.67 -22.07
CA GLY A 237 9.51 17.72 -23.22
C GLY A 237 8.05 17.40 -22.90
N VAL A 238 7.67 17.36 -21.62
CA VAL A 238 6.31 17.08 -21.16
C VAL A 238 5.84 18.21 -20.22
N ASP A 239 4.58 18.66 -20.33
CA ASP A 239 3.96 19.56 -19.35
C ASP A 239 3.82 18.79 -18.02
N LEU A 240 4.75 19.05 -17.09
CA LEU A 240 4.89 18.31 -15.84
C LEU A 240 4.32 19.11 -14.67
N GLU A 241 3.39 18.50 -13.92
CA GLU A 241 2.85 19.06 -12.69
C GLU A 241 3.27 18.19 -11.49
N LEU A 242 4.05 18.75 -10.58
CA LEU A 242 4.55 18.09 -9.38
C LEU A 242 3.73 18.48 -8.16
N VAL A 243 3.16 17.48 -7.48
CA VAL A 243 2.34 17.68 -6.28
C VAL A 243 3.00 16.97 -5.10
N GLN A 244 3.15 17.69 -3.99
CA GLN A 244 3.63 17.08 -2.76
C GLN A 244 2.52 16.25 -2.13
N TRP A 245 2.77 14.96 -1.90
CA TRP A 245 1.80 14.10 -1.22
C TRP A 245 1.54 14.54 0.23
N ARG A 246 0.27 14.57 0.62
CA ARG A 246 -0.21 14.77 1.98
C ARG A 246 -1.40 13.84 2.20
N SER A 247 -1.55 13.31 3.42
CA SER A 247 -2.70 12.46 3.74
C SER A 247 -4.04 13.17 3.65
N GLU A 248 -4.06 14.46 4.01
CA GLU A 248 -5.26 15.28 4.07
C GLU A 248 -5.81 15.64 2.69
N SER A 249 -4.94 15.76 1.66
CA SER A 249 -5.32 16.11 0.29
C SER A 249 -5.24 14.95 -0.70
N GLU A 250 -4.93 13.74 -0.22
CA GLU A 250 -4.64 12.59 -1.07
C GLU A 250 -5.73 12.31 -2.11
N VAL A 251 -7.00 12.37 -1.72
CA VAL A 251 -8.13 12.11 -2.61
C VAL A 251 -8.36 13.30 -3.56
N ASP A 252 -8.30 14.53 -3.04
CA ASP A 252 -8.48 15.75 -3.84
C ASP A 252 -7.37 15.91 -4.89
N ASP A 253 -6.16 15.47 -4.55
CA ASP A 253 -5.03 15.48 -5.49
C ASP A 253 -5.23 14.48 -6.65
N LEU A 254 -6.05 13.44 -6.49
CA LEU A 254 -6.41 12.50 -7.55
C LEU A 254 -7.53 13.02 -8.47
N ARG A 255 -8.44 13.88 -8.00
CA ARG A 255 -9.61 14.35 -8.77
C ARG A 255 -9.30 14.92 -10.15
N PRO A 256 -8.20 15.70 -10.37
CA PRO A 256 -7.89 16.24 -11.68
C PRO A 256 -7.38 15.22 -12.70
N ILE A 257 -7.17 13.95 -12.31
CA ILE A 257 -6.58 12.91 -13.16
C ILE A 257 -7.63 12.32 -14.10
N ASP A 258 -7.38 12.38 -15.41
CA ASP A 258 -8.20 11.75 -16.44
C ASP A 258 -7.81 10.26 -16.68
N ILE A 259 -6.52 9.94 -16.51
CA ILE A 259 -5.97 8.60 -16.74
C ILE A 259 -4.95 8.29 -15.63
N GLY A 260 -5.22 7.29 -14.81
CA GLY A 260 -4.30 6.83 -13.79
C GLY A 260 -3.31 5.78 -14.31
N ILE A 261 -2.04 5.89 -13.94
CA ILE A 261 -1.03 4.95 -14.42
C ILE A 261 -0.26 4.30 -13.26
N MET A 262 0.03 2.99 -13.42
CA MET A 262 0.86 2.23 -12.47
C MET A 262 1.90 1.38 -13.20
N PRO A 263 2.96 2.02 -13.75
CA PRO A 263 4.07 1.28 -14.32
C PRO A 263 4.88 0.57 -13.23
N MET A 264 5.34 -0.63 -13.53
CA MET A 264 6.22 -1.40 -12.66
C MET A 264 7.25 -2.18 -13.47
N PRO A 265 8.52 -2.23 -13.04
CA PRO A 265 9.50 -3.17 -13.59
C PRO A 265 9.18 -4.59 -13.13
N ASP A 266 9.43 -5.58 -13.97
CA ASP A 266 9.26 -6.98 -13.58
C ASP A 266 10.47 -7.47 -12.76
N ASN A 267 10.31 -7.48 -11.46
CA ASN A 267 11.28 -8.01 -10.51
C ASN A 267 10.56 -8.63 -9.30
N PRO A 268 11.25 -9.43 -8.48
CA PRO A 268 10.63 -10.10 -7.33
C PRO A 268 9.92 -9.17 -6.34
N TRP A 269 10.46 -7.97 -6.12
CA TRP A 269 9.85 -6.97 -5.24
C TRP A 269 8.53 -6.44 -5.81
N SER A 270 8.52 -6.05 -7.08
CA SER A 270 7.32 -5.53 -7.76
C SER A 270 6.21 -6.57 -7.86
N ARG A 271 6.57 -7.85 -8.06
CA ARG A 271 5.59 -8.96 -8.08
C ARG A 271 4.86 -9.11 -6.75
N GLY A 272 5.48 -8.78 -5.62
CA GLY A 272 4.87 -8.82 -4.28
C GLY A 272 3.95 -7.64 -3.95
N LYS A 273 3.82 -6.64 -4.81
CA LYS A 273 2.99 -5.46 -4.54
C LYS A 273 1.49 -5.74 -4.65
N CYS A 274 0.70 -5.02 -3.84
CA CYS A 274 -0.76 -5.21 -3.72
C CYS A 274 -1.60 -4.24 -4.56
N GLY A 275 -1.04 -3.61 -5.60
CA GLY A 275 -1.81 -2.82 -6.57
C GLY A 275 -2.47 -1.54 -6.06
N MET A 276 -2.04 -1.00 -4.91
CA MET A 276 -2.74 0.05 -4.19
C MET A 276 -3.04 1.31 -5.02
N LYS A 277 -2.08 1.75 -5.88
CA LYS A 277 -2.31 2.92 -6.76
C LYS A 277 -3.47 2.70 -7.73
N ALA A 278 -3.51 1.52 -8.35
CA ALA A 278 -4.61 1.16 -9.25
C ALA A 278 -5.94 1.13 -8.50
N ILE A 279 -5.98 0.56 -7.28
CA ILE A 279 -7.18 0.54 -6.44
C ILE A 279 -7.64 1.97 -6.11
N GLN A 280 -6.73 2.91 -5.84
CA GLN A 280 -7.06 4.32 -5.58
C GLN A 280 -7.68 5.00 -6.82
N TYR A 281 -7.07 4.82 -8.01
CA TYR A 281 -7.65 5.37 -9.25
C TYR A 281 -9.02 4.77 -9.55
N MET A 282 -9.14 3.45 -9.47
CA MET A 282 -10.40 2.75 -9.67
C MET A 282 -11.47 3.21 -8.66
N ALA A 283 -11.09 3.50 -7.40
CA ALA A 283 -12.00 4.05 -6.39
C ALA A 283 -12.53 5.43 -6.77
N MET A 284 -11.77 6.22 -7.51
CA MET A 284 -12.17 7.53 -8.05
C MET A 284 -12.84 7.42 -9.43
N ALA A 285 -13.18 6.23 -9.89
CA ALA A 285 -13.67 5.97 -11.25
C ALA A 285 -12.73 6.49 -12.35
N ILE A 286 -11.44 6.59 -12.06
CA ILE A 286 -10.40 6.99 -13.03
C ILE A 286 -9.96 5.74 -13.80
N PRO A 287 -10.05 5.73 -15.16
CA PRO A 287 -9.56 4.63 -15.98
C PRO A 287 -8.06 4.42 -15.75
N THR A 288 -7.66 3.16 -15.57
CA THR A 288 -6.33 2.84 -15.05
C THR A 288 -5.56 1.98 -16.05
N ILE A 289 -4.30 2.35 -16.33
CA ILE A 289 -3.36 1.56 -17.12
C ILE A 289 -2.27 1.05 -16.17
N VAL A 290 -2.00 -0.25 -16.19
CA VAL A 290 -0.99 -0.86 -15.30
C VAL A 290 -0.07 -1.82 -16.05
N SER A 291 1.17 -1.98 -15.56
CA SER A 291 2.00 -3.12 -15.99
C SER A 291 1.40 -4.44 -15.50
N PRO A 292 1.35 -5.50 -16.36
CA PRO A 292 0.78 -6.81 -16.01
C PRO A 292 1.72 -7.62 -15.10
N ILE A 293 2.04 -7.10 -13.92
CA ILE A 293 3.01 -7.66 -12.99
C ILE A 293 2.35 -7.95 -11.64
N GLY A 294 2.59 -9.15 -11.11
CA GLY A 294 2.06 -9.57 -9.82
C GLY A 294 0.55 -9.43 -9.74
N PHE A 295 0.07 -8.87 -8.65
CA PHE A 295 -1.35 -8.67 -8.36
C PHE A 295 -2.10 -7.81 -9.39
N ASN A 296 -1.41 -6.95 -10.15
CA ASN A 296 -2.06 -6.17 -11.20
C ASN A 296 -2.73 -7.03 -12.28
N LYS A 297 -2.20 -8.24 -12.56
CA LYS A 297 -2.81 -9.20 -13.49
C LYS A 297 -4.16 -9.74 -13.00
N GLU A 298 -4.34 -9.83 -11.69
CA GLU A 298 -5.58 -10.29 -11.06
C GLU A 298 -6.58 -9.14 -10.92
N LEU A 299 -6.09 -7.94 -10.61
CA LEU A 299 -6.90 -6.75 -10.40
C LEU A 299 -7.53 -6.22 -11.69
N ILE A 300 -6.75 -6.17 -12.78
CA ILE A 300 -7.17 -5.56 -14.04
C ILE A 300 -7.54 -6.63 -15.05
N GLN A 301 -8.81 -6.63 -15.43
CA GLN A 301 -9.34 -7.35 -16.58
C GLN A 301 -9.28 -6.41 -17.79
N HIS A 302 -8.31 -6.67 -18.68
CA HIS A 302 -8.01 -5.81 -19.83
C HIS A 302 -9.25 -5.51 -20.67
N ASN A 303 -9.49 -4.23 -21.01
CA ASN A 303 -10.67 -3.71 -21.71
C ASN A 303 -12.02 -3.84 -20.97
N GLN A 304 -12.03 -4.27 -19.72
CA GLN A 304 -13.26 -4.35 -18.93
C GLN A 304 -13.26 -3.30 -17.79
N ASN A 305 -12.27 -3.34 -16.88
CA ASN A 305 -12.17 -2.45 -15.73
C ASN A 305 -10.86 -1.63 -15.71
N GLY A 306 -10.07 -1.72 -16.78
CA GLY A 306 -8.78 -1.04 -16.93
C GLY A 306 -8.01 -1.61 -18.13
N LEU A 307 -6.78 -1.16 -18.33
CA LEU A 307 -5.90 -1.58 -19.40
C LEU A 307 -4.59 -2.14 -18.85
N LEU A 308 -4.08 -3.19 -19.51
CA LEU A 308 -2.75 -3.75 -19.27
C LEU A 308 -1.81 -3.30 -20.39
N ALA A 309 -0.62 -2.82 -20.03
CA ALA A 309 0.42 -2.42 -20.96
C ALA A 309 1.77 -2.99 -20.51
N GLU A 310 2.40 -3.79 -21.36
CA GLU A 310 3.66 -4.48 -21.06
C GLU A 310 4.84 -3.80 -21.76
N THR A 311 4.72 -3.53 -23.05
CA THR A 311 5.75 -2.90 -23.88
C THR A 311 5.54 -1.38 -23.97
N ALA A 312 6.58 -0.65 -24.41
CA ALA A 312 6.45 0.78 -24.67
C ALA A 312 5.35 1.09 -25.71
N GLU A 313 5.20 0.24 -26.73
CA GLU A 313 4.15 0.36 -27.74
C GLU A 313 2.75 0.15 -27.12
N ASP A 314 2.58 -0.83 -26.23
CA ASP A 314 1.31 -1.02 -25.52
C ASP A 314 0.96 0.23 -24.68
N TRP A 315 1.94 0.83 -24.01
CA TRP A 315 1.73 2.06 -23.24
C TRP A 315 1.27 3.21 -24.11
N VAL A 316 1.92 3.42 -25.28
CA VAL A 316 1.50 4.44 -26.26
C VAL A 316 0.06 4.18 -26.71
N ASN A 317 -0.22 2.96 -27.17
CA ASN A 317 -1.53 2.58 -27.66
C ASN A 317 -2.64 2.72 -26.61
N CYS A 318 -2.39 2.29 -25.37
CA CYS A 318 -3.34 2.41 -24.27
C CYS A 318 -3.60 3.89 -23.91
N LEU A 319 -2.55 4.70 -23.84
CA LEU A 319 -2.66 6.12 -23.54
C LEU A 319 -3.44 6.85 -24.64
N GLU A 320 -3.08 6.68 -25.91
CA GLU A 320 -3.77 7.32 -27.04
C GLU A 320 -5.25 6.96 -27.09
N ARG A 321 -5.58 5.66 -26.90
CA ARG A 321 -6.99 5.22 -26.84
C ARG A 321 -7.77 5.96 -25.77
N LEU A 322 -7.20 6.11 -24.56
CA LEU A 322 -7.88 6.81 -23.47
C LEU A 322 -7.87 8.33 -23.65
N ILE A 323 -6.89 8.93 -24.31
CA ILE A 323 -6.85 10.37 -24.58
C ILE A 323 -7.96 10.76 -25.56
N VAL A 324 -8.13 10.00 -26.63
CA VAL A 324 -9.11 10.33 -27.69
C VAL A 324 -10.53 9.90 -27.37
N ASP A 325 -10.72 8.79 -26.65
CA ASP A 325 -12.04 8.22 -26.37
C ASP A 325 -12.51 8.48 -24.91
N LYS A 326 -13.19 9.63 -24.73
CA LYS A 326 -13.81 9.97 -23.44
C LYS A 326 -14.85 8.98 -22.96
N LYS A 327 -15.58 8.31 -23.90
CA LYS A 327 -16.60 7.31 -23.54
C LYS A 327 -15.94 6.05 -22.96
N LEU A 328 -14.85 5.61 -23.58
CA LEU A 328 -14.05 4.49 -23.07
C LEU A 328 -13.48 4.82 -21.68
N ARG A 329 -12.97 6.06 -21.46
CA ARG A 329 -12.53 6.49 -20.12
C ARG A 329 -13.63 6.31 -19.09
N LYS A 330 -14.83 6.85 -19.36
CA LYS A 330 -15.98 6.74 -18.45
C LYS A 330 -16.37 5.29 -18.20
N GLN A 331 -16.41 4.48 -19.24
CA GLN A 331 -16.76 3.05 -19.13
C GLN A 331 -15.78 2.30 -18.23
N LEU A 332 -14.48 2.36 -18.52
CA LEU A 332 -13.46 1.65 -17.77
C LEU A 332 -13.34 2.17 -16.33
N GLY A 333 -13.47 3.48 -16.11
CA GLY A 333 -13.49 4.07 -14.78
C GLY A 333 -14.68 3.57 -13.95
N THR A 334 -15.89 3.54 -14.52
CA THR A 334 -17.08 3.03 -13.85
C THR A 334 -16.95 1.56 -13.47
N GLU A 335 -16.47 0.71 -14.37
CA GLU A 335 -16.26 -0.71 -14.09
C GLU A 335 -15.12 -0.94 -13.10
N GLY A 336 -14.08 -0.10 -13.15
CA GLY A 336 -13.04 -0.06 -12.13
C GLY A 336 -13.61 0.23 -10.74
N ARG A 337 -14.46 1.26 -10.60
CA ARG A 337 -15.14 1.59 -9.34
C ARG A 337 -15.98 0.44 -8.80
N LYS A 338 -16.80 -0.19 -9.63
CA LYS A 338 -17.58 -1.37 -9.24
C LYS A 338 -16.71 -2.52 -8.73
N THR A 339 -15.55 -2.72 -9.35
CA THR A 339 -14.57 -3.72 -8.90
C THR A 339 -14.09 -3.43 -7.48
N VAL A 340 -13.80 -2.16 -7.18
CA VAL A 340 -13.36 -1.74 -5.83
C VAL A 340 -14.50 -1.89 -4.82
N GLU A 341 -15.70 -1.44 -5.14
CA GLU A 341 -16.89 -1.56 -4.27
C GLU A 341 -17.16 -3.01 -3.88
N LYS A 342 -17.02 -3.93 -4.83
CA LYS A 342 -17.27 -5.35 -4.62
C LYS A 342 -16.19 -6.04 -3.79
N SER A 343 -14.91 -5.66 -3.96
CA SER A 343 -13.81 -6.51 -3.51
C SER A 343 -12.69 -5.80 -2.74
N PHE A 344 -12.55 -4.47 -2.88
CA PHE A 344 -11.41 -3.72 -2.36
C PHE A 344 -11.82 -2.54 -1.46
N CYS A 345 -13.05 -2.51 -0.97
CA CYS A 345 -13.44 -1.54 0.04
C CYS A 345 -13.20 -2.08 1.46
N ALA A 346 -12.92 -1.16 2.39
CA ALA A 346 -12.60 -1.49 3.77
C ALA A 346 -13.71 -2.31 4.44
N THR A 347 -14.97 -1.91 4.27
CA THR A 347 -16.13 -2.54 4.88
C THR A 347 -16.29 -4.02 4.47
N VAL A 348 -16.07 -4.33 3.18
CA VAL A 348 -16.16 -5.72 2.68
C VAL A 348 -15.06 -6.60 3.27
N GLN A 349 -13.84 -6.08 3.39
CA GLN A 349 -12.71 -6.87 3.88
C GLN A 349 -12.62 -6.91 5.41
N ALA A 350 -13.21 -5.94 6.11
CA ALA A 350 -13.25 -5.93 7.58
C ALA A 350 -13.91 -7.19 8.15
N GLN A 351 -14.96 -7.72 7.49
CA GLN A 351 -15.59 -8.98 7.94
C GLN A 351 -14.60 -10.15 7.88
N ARG A 352 -13.78 -10.26 6.83
CA ARG A 352 -12.77 -11.32 6.71
C ARG A 352 -11.71 -11.22 7.81
N ILE A 353 -11.29 -9.99 8.12
CA ILE A 353 -10.34 -9.74 9.22
C ILE A 353 -10.99 -10.07 10.56
N PHE A 354 -12.26 -9.74 10.76
CA PHE A 354 -13.00 -10.10 11.96
C PHE A 354 -13.04 -11.64 12.19
N ASP A 355 -13.27 -12.38 11.10
CA ASP A 355 -13.26 -13.86 11.16
C ASP A 355 -11.86 -14.40 11.52
N VAL A 356 -10.80 -13.79 10.98
CA VAL A 356 -9.41 -14.12 11.37
C VAL A 356 -9.16 -13.86 12.86
N ILE A 357 -9.63 -12.72 13.39
CA ILE A 357 -9.50 -12.38 14.82
C ILE A 357 -10.24 -13.43 15.68
N ILE A 358 -11.50 -13.74 15.33
CA ILE A 358 -12.28 -14.75 16.03
C ILE A 358 -11.57 -16.11 16.03
N GLN A 359 -11.11 -16.57 14.87
CA GLN A 359 -10.42 -17.87 14.75
C GLN A 359 -9.14 -17.89 15.58
N THR A 360 -8.42 -16.78 15.62
CA THR A 360 -7.18 -16.68 16.38
C THR A 360 -7.42 -16.69 17.89
N CYS A 361 -8.49 -16.03 18.37
CA CYS A 361 -8.82 -15.92 19.80
C CYS A 361 -9.54 -17.17 20.35
N LYS A 362 -10.41 -17.84 19.57
CA LYS A 362 -11.25 -18.97 20.04
C LYS A 362 -10.50 -20.27 20.37
N ILE A 363 -9.24 -20.41 20.06
CA ILE A 363 -8.47 -21.65 20.25
C ILE A 363 -7.82 -21.71 21.66
N GLN A 364 -8.23 -20.84 22.59
CA GLN A 364 -7.79 -20.88 24.00
C GLN A 364 -8.78 -21.56 24.98
N SER A 365 -9.89 -22.13 24.48
CA SER A 365 -10.88 -22.82 25.33
C SER A 365 -10.72 -24.32 25.26
#